data_596877e9a21088be0562dbe00ce44e6f
#
_entry.id   596877e9a21088be0562dbe00ce44e6f
#
_cell.length_a   1.000
_cell.length_b   1.000
_cell.length_c   1.000
_cell.angle_alpha   90.00
_cell.angle_beta   90.00
_cell.angle_gamma   90.00
#
_symmetry.space_group_name_H-M   'P 1'
#
loop_
_entity.id
_entity.type
_entity.pdbx_description
1 polymer ?
#
loop_
_entity_poly.entity_id
_entity_poly.type
_entity_poly.pdbx_seq_one_letter_code
_entity_poly.pdbx_strand_id
1 'polypeptide(L)'
;ASYHNALALNPDYPDAHYNLGNALQDLGKLEEAVTSYHKALDLKSDYADAHNNLGNVLRELGRLEDAVASYRTALGLKPDYAEAQHMLNSLTGNTTTAPPREYVETLFDGYARRFDDSLVRKLEYKTPFLMKEIIVGLDPARSKFEKAIDLGCGTGLCGIELRDISNDLTGIDLSKNMIAKAQERQVYDHLITGDIVDILSVSTEKYDLFVSSDVFMYFGEL
;
A
#
# COMPACT_ATOMS: atom_id res chain seq x y z
N ALA A 1 24.70 -1.57 -6.18
CA ALA A 1 26.12 -1.95 -5.96
C ALA A 1 26.25 -3.22 -5.09
N SER A 2 25.56 -3.35 -3.94
CA SER A 2 25.76 -4.49 -3.00
C SER A 2 25.34 -5.84 -3.57
N TYR A 3 24.23 -5.94 -4.30
CA TYR A 3 23.79 -7.22 -4.89
C TYR A 3 24.72 -7.71 -6.01
N HIS A 4 25.25 -6.84 -6.84
CA HIS A 4 26.24 -7.19 -7.86
C HIS A 4 27.53 -7.72 -7.23
N ASN A 5 27.97 -7.15 -6.11
CA ASN A 5 29.14 -7.65 -5.38
C ASN A 5 28.86 -9.02 -4.75
N ALA A 6 27.66 -9.23 -4.19
CA ALA A 6 27.27 -10.54 -3.65
C ALA A 6 27.26 -11.62 -4.75
N LEU A 7 26.70 -11.30 -5.92
CA LEU A 7 26.64 -12.20 -7.07
C LEU A 7 28.01 -12.44 -7.73
N ALA A 8 28.94 -11.49 -7.64
CA ALA A 8 30.33 -11.70 -8.09
C ALA A 8 31.07 -12.71 -7.18
N LEU A 9 30.68 -12.80 -5.90
CA LEU A 9 31.26 -13.75 -4.95
C LEU A 9 30.55 -15.11 -4.98
N ASN A 10 29.22 -15.11 -5.17
CA ASN A 10 28.40 -16.30 -5.27
C ASN A 10 27.33 -16.11 -6.37
N PRO A 11 27.60 -16.53 -7.62
CA PRO A 11 26.65 -16.42 -8.73
C PRO A 11 25.38 -17.25 -8.57
N ASP A 12 25.45 -18.34 -7.80
CA ASP A 12 24.34 -19.30 -7.60
C ASP A 12 23.56 -19.00 -6.31
N TYR A 13 23.29 -17.72 -6.04
CA TYR A 13 22.55 -17.26 -4.87
C TYR A 13 21.16 -16.75 -5.25
N PRO A 14 20.08 -17.59 -5.13
CA PRO A 14 18.73 -17.24 -5.57
C PRO A 14 18.20 -15.93 -4.96
N ASP A 15 18.38 -15.76 -3.63
CA ASP A 15 17.88 -14.57 -2.94
C ASP A 15 18.58 -13.28 -3.38
N ALA A 16 19.85 -13.35 -3.78
CA ALA A 16 20.55 -12.19 -4.31
C ALA A 16 20.03 -11.79 -5.70
N HIS A 17 19.71 -12.76 -6.57
CA HIS A 17 19.07 -12.52 -7.85
C HIS A 17 17.64 -11.97 -7.67
N TYR A 18 16.85 -12.53 -6.75
CA TYR A 18 15.52 -12.03 -6.40
C TYR A 18 15.57 -10.57 -5.92
N ASN A 19 16.44 -10.27 -4.95
CA ASN A 19 16.60 -8.91 -4.41
C ASN A 19 17.15 -7.91 -5.46
N LEU A 20 18.00 -8.38 -6.39
CA LEU A 20 18.43 -7.57 -7.53
C LEU A 20 17.24 -7.25 -8.45
N GLY A 21 16.38 -8.24 -8.72
CA GLY A 21 15.14 -8.06 -9.47
C GLY A 21 14.25 -6.98 -8.86
N ASN A 22 14.01 -7.05 -7.54
CA ASN A 22 13.24 -6.04 -6.81
C ASN A 22 13.85 -4.63 -6.97
N ALA A 23 15.17 -4.50 -6.77
CA ALA A 23 15.85 -3.23 -6.90
C ALA A 23 15.82 -2.66 -8.33
N LEU A 24 15.87 -3.53 -9.35
CA LEU A 24 15.77 -3.14 -10.76
C LEU A 24 14.34 -2.70 -11.11
N GLN A 25 13.33 -3.39 -10.60
CA GLN A 25 11.93 -2.97 -10.74
C GLN A 25 11.68 -1.60 -10.11
N ASP A 26 12.17 -1.35 -8.90
CA ASP A 26 12.10 -0.06 -8.23
C ASP A 26 12.77 1.08 -9.02
N LEU A 27 13.77 0.76 -9.82
CA LEU A 27 14.46 1.70 -10.72
C LEU A 27 13.78 1.82 -12.09
N GLY A 28 12.67 1.11 -12.35
CA GLY A 28 11.99 1.09 -13.64
C GLY A 28 12.71 0.29 -14.73
N LYS A 29 13.74 -0.50 -14.37
CA LYS A 29 14.53 -1.33 -15.28
C LYS A 29 13.90 -2.70 -15.45
N LEU A 30 12.72 -2.72 -16.05
CA LEU A 30 11.80 -3.86 -16.03
C LEU A 30 12.37 -5.11 -16.72
N GLU A 31 13.00 -4.98 -17.89
CA GLU A 31 13.59 -6.13 -18.60
C GLU A 31 14.79 -6.74 -17.86
N GLU A 32 15.61 -5.89 -17.21
CA GLU A 32 16.71 -6.35 -16.37
C GLU A 32 16.15 -7.07 -15.12
N ALA A 33 15.03 -6.60 -14.56
CA ALA A 33 14.34 -7.25 -13.45
C ALA A 33 13.81 -8.63 -13.84
N VAL A 34 13.15 -8.78 -15.00
CA VAL A 34 12.72 -10.08 -15.56
C VAL A 34 13.87 -11.05 -15.62
N THR A 35 15.02 -10.59 -16.16
CA THR A 35 16.23 -11.44 -16.27
C THR A 35 16.71 -11.90 -14.90
N SER A 36 16.69 -11.01 -13.90
CA SER A 36 17.14 -11.32 -12.54
C SER A 36 16.19 -12.30 -11.84
N TYR A 37 14.86 -12.13 -12.00
CA TYR A 37 13.90 -13.08 -11.45
C TYR A 37 14.00 -14.47 -12.10
N HIS A 38 14.19 -14.55 -13.42
CA HIS A 38 14.42 -15.84 -14.07
C HIS A 38 15.67 -16.53 -13.53
N LYS A 39 16.77 -15.81 -13.29
CA LYS A 39 17.96 -16.39 -12.66
C LYS A 39 17.68 -16.92 -11.25
N ALA A 40 16.88 -16.19 -10.46
CA ALA A 40 16.46 -16.67 -9.14
C ALA A 40 15.65 -17.98 -9.26
N LEU A 41 14.73 -18.06 -10.24
CA LEU A 41 13.84 -19.19 -10.48
C LEU A 41 14.57 -20.40 -11.12
N ASP A 42 15.58 -20.16 -11.95
CA ASP A 42 16.46 -21.23 -12.47
C ASP A 42 17.21 -21.95 -11.33
N LEU A 43 17.56 -21.19 -10.27
CA LEU A 43 18.27 -21.71 -9.10
C LEU A 43 17.33 -22.28 -8.03
N LYS A 44 16.10 -21.72 -7.93
CA LYS A 44 15.08 -22.11 -6.95
C LYS A 44 13.70 -22.00 -7.61
N SER A 45 13.25 -23.06 -8.24
CA SER A 45 11.99 -23.09 -9.00
C SER A 45 10.72 -23.01 -8.14
N ASP A 46 10.80 -23.30 -6.83
CA ASP A 46 9.72 -23.24 -5.85
C ASP A 46 9.65 -21.89 -5.10
N TYR A 47 10.17 -20.82 -5.72
CA TYR A 47 10.22 -19.50 -5.12
C TYR A 47 8.94 -18.70 -5.45
N ALA A 48 7.88 -18.88 -4.65
CA ALA A 48 6.56 -18.26 -4.87
C ALA A 48 6.63 -16.72 -5.01
N ASP A 49 7.42 -16.05 -4.14
CA ASP A 49 7.57 -14.59 -4.20
C ASP A 49 8.24 -14.11 -5.50
N ALA A 50 9.21 -14.88 -6.01
CA ALA A 50 9.88 -14.55 -7.27
C ALA A 50 8.93 -14.72 -8.47
N HIS A 51 8.05 -15.75 -8.46
CA HIS A 51 7.01 -15.91 -9.47
C HIS A 51 5.98 -14.78 -9.41
N ASN A 52 5.54 -14.35 -8.21
CA ASN A 52 4.62 -13.23 -8.06
C ASN A 52 5.22 -11.93 -8.59
N ASN A 53 6.45 -11.60 -8.18
CA ASN A 53 7.12 -10.37 -8.61
C ASN A 53 7.48 -10.36 -10.10
N LEU A 54 7.84 -11.54 -10.67
CA LEU A 54 7.97 -11.70 -12.12
C LEU A 54 6.64 -11.40 -12.82
N GLY A 55 5.51 -11.90 -12.29
CA GLY A 55 4.18 -11.58 -12.77
C GLY A 55 3.88 -10.08 -12.77
N ASN A 56 4.24 -9.39 -11.68
CA ASN A 56 4.07 -7.93 -11.57
C ASN A 56 4.85 -7.18 -12.66
N VAL A 57 6.13 -7.52 -12.87
CA VAL A 57 6.97 -6.88 -13.89
C VAL A 57 6.48 -7.19 -15.30
N LEU A 58 6.08 -8.43 -15.58
CA LEU A 58 5.54 -8.83 -16.88
C LEU A 58 4.24 -8.08 -17.20
N ARG A 59 3.37 -7.88 -16.21
CA ARG A 59 2.16 -7.06 -16.33
C ARG A 59 2.50 -5.60 -16.65
N GLU A 60 3.47 -5.00 -15.98
CA GLU A 60 3.94 -3.64 -16.26
C GLU A 60 4.51 -3.49 -17.68
N LEU A 61 5.14 -4.55 -18.21
CA LEU A 61 5.63 -4.63 -19.60
C LEU A 61 4.52 -4.92 -20.63
N GLY A 62 3.25 -5.13 -20.19
CA GLY A 62 2.14 -5.50 -21.07
C GLY A 62 2.13 -6.97 -21.54
N ARG A 63 3.00 -7.81 -20.97
CA ARG A 63 3.11 -9.25 -21.28
C ARG A 63 2.13 -10.05 -20.42
N LEU A 64 0.83 -9.84 -20.69
CA LEU A 64 -0.26 -10.25 -19.79
C LEU A 64 -0.39 -11.78 -19.67
N GLU A 65 -0.21 -12.54 -20.76
CA GLU A 65 -0.29 -14.00 -20.72
C GLU A 65 0.83 -14.60 -19.86
N ASP A 66 2.06 -14.08 -19.99
CA ASP A 66 3.21 -14.51 -19.19
C ASP A 66 3.01 -14.16 -17.71
N ALA A 67 2.42 -12.98 -17.43
CA ALA A 67 2.07 -12.56 -16.08
C ALA A 67 1.05 -13.51 -15.43
N VAL A 68 -0.02 -13.86 -16.15
CA VAL A 68 -1.03 -14.85 -15.70
C VAL A 68 -0.38 -16.19 -15.38
N ALA A 69 0.53 -16.67 -16.24
CA ALA A 69 1.24 -17.92 -15.99
C ALA A 69 2.10 -17.86 -14.71
N SER A 70 2.79 -16.74 -14.50
CA SER A 70 3.63 -16.52 -13.32
C SER A 70 2.80 -16.48 -12.02
N TYR A 71 1.68 -15.75 -11.99
CA TYR A 71 0.78 -15.73 -10.82
C TYR A 71 0.16 -17.11 -10.53
N ARG A 72 -0.23 -17.86 -11.55
CA ARG A 72 -0.73 -19.23 -11.36
C ARG A 72 0.32 -20.14 -10.74
N THR A 73 1.58 -20.01 -11.14
CA THR A 73 2.68 -20.76 -10.54
C THR A 73 2.90 -20.35 -9.09
N ALA A 74 2.89 -19.06 -8.78
CA ALA A 74 2.99 -18.55 -7.40
C ALA A 74 1.89 -19.14 -6.52
N LEU A 75 0.64 -19.16 -7.00
CA LEU A 75 -0.51 -19.72 -6.28
C LEU A 75 -0.45 -21.25 -6.16
N GLY A 76 0.14 -21.95 -7.13
CA GLY A 76 0.41 -23.39 -7.04
C GLY A 76 1.38 -23.73 -5.91
N LEU A 77 2.34 -22.85 -5.66
CA LEU A 77 3.33 -22.97 -4.59
C LEU A 77 2.80 -22.46 -3.22
N LYS A 78 2.04 -21.38 -3.25
CA LYS A 78 1.43 -20.74 -2.07
C LYS A 78 -0.04 -20.42 -2.37
N PRO A 79 -0.98 -21.36 -2.06
CA PRO A 79 -2.40 -21.19 -2.43
C PRO A 79 -3.11 -20.00 -1.78
N ASP A 80 -2.63 -19.55 -0.62
CA ASP A 80 -3.11 -18.41 0.16
C ASP A 80 -2.41 -17.08 -0.19
N TYR A 81 -1.73 -17.00 -1.35
CA TYR A 81 -1.03 -15.79 -1.74
C TYR A 81 -2.01 -14.72 -2.26
N ALA A 82 -2.52 -13.90 -1.34
CA ALA A 82 -3.58 -12.92 -1.59
C ALA A 82 -3.25 -11.95 -2.74
N GLU A 83 -1.99 -11.46 -2.82
CA GLU A 83 -1.54 -10.56 -3.89
C GLU A 83 -1.61 -11.24 -5.27
N ALA A 84 -1.03 -12.44 -5.39
CA ALA A 84 -1.04 -13.18 -6.65
C ALA A 84 -2.47 -13.51 -7.10
N GLN A 85 -3.36 -13.87 -6.16
CA GLN A 85 -4.77 -14.13 -6.45
C GLN A 85 -5.51 -12.89 -6.94
N HIS A 86 -5.29 -11.73 -6.29
CA HIS A 86 -5.89 -10.46 -6.70
C HIS A 86 -5.43 -10.05 -8.09
N MET A 87 -4.11 -10.12 -8.36
CA MET A 87 -3.54 -9.78 -9.67
C MET A 87 -4.02 -10.74 -10.77
N LEU A 88 -4.08 -12.03 -10.50
CA LEU A 88 -4.63 -13.02 -11.43
C LEU A 88 -6.09 -12.73 -11.77
N ASN A 89 -6.91 -12.47 -10.76
CA ASN A 89 -8.33 -12.15 -10.93
C ASN A 89 -8.53 -10.90 -11.80
N SER A 90 -7.73 -9.85 -11.56
CA SER A 90 -7.80 -8.61 -12.34
C SER A 90 -7.49 -8.81 -13.83
N LEU A 91 -6.57 -9.74 -14.16
CA LEU A 91 -6.18 -10.04 -15.54
C LEU A 91 -7.12 -11.03 -16.23
N THR A 92 -7.82 -11.88 -15.48
CA THR A 92 -8.70 -12.92 -16.03
C THR A 92 -10.19 -12.52 -16.04
N GLY A 93 -10.51 -11.29 -15.60
CA GLY A 93 -11.89 -10.79 -15.54
C GLY A 93 -12.70 -11.36 -14.37
N ASN A 94 -12.07 -12.07 -13.44
CA ASN A 94 -12.69 -12.51 -12.21
C ASN A 94 -12.58 -11.38 -11.17
N THR A 95 -13.50 -10.42 -11.24
CA THR A 95 -13.51 -9.29 -10.30
C THR A 95 -13.95 -9.76 -8.92
N THR A 96 -13.17 -9.38 -7.89
CA THR A 96 -13.60 -9.45 -6.49
C THR A 96 -14.31 -8.14 -6.15
N THR A 97 -15.28 -8.18 -5.22
CA THR A 97 -16.00 -6.97 -4.77
C THR A 97 -15.06 -5.95 -4.12
N ALA A 98 -13.97 -6.43 -3.50
CA ALA A 98 -12.89 -5.61 -2.94
C ALA A 98 -11.54 -6.34 -3.05
N PRO A 99 -10.40 -5.61 -3.02
CA PRO A 99 -9.10 -6.24 -2.90
C PRO A 99 -8.98 -6.96 -1.55
N PRO A 100 -8.27 -8.11 -1.48
CA PRO A 100 -8.04 -8.80 -0.21
C PRO A 100 -7.34 -7.88 0.80
N ARG A 101 -7.82 -7.91 2.06
CA ARG A 101 -7.28 -7.09 3.15
C ARG A 101 -5.77 -7.23 3.31
N GLU A 102 -5.27 -8.47 3.32
CA GLU A 102 -3.83 -8.77 3.43
C GLU A 102 -3.02 -8.17 2.28
N TYR A 103 -3.60 -8.13 1.07
CA TYR A 103 -2.99 -7.45 -0.07
C TYR A 103 -2.86 -5.95 0.17
N VAL A 104 -3.94 -5.29 0.64
CA VAL A 104 -3.95 -3.85 0.93
C VAL A 104 -2.95 -3.51 2.02
N GLU A 105 -2.93 -4.28 3.12
CA GLU A 105 -1.97 -4.11 4.22
C GLU A 105 -0.52 -4.21 3.72
N THR A 106 -0.19 -5.27 3.00
CA THR A 106 1.17 -5.51 2.46
C THR A 106 1.59 -4.41 1.50
N LEU A 107 0.68 -3.98 0.62
CA LEU A 107 0.92 -2.89 -0.33
C LEU A 107 1.32 -1.60 0.39
N PHE A 108 0.53 -1.16 1.36
CA PHE A 108 0.78 0.08 2.08
C PHE A 108 1.94 -0.01 3.07
N ASP A 109 2.17 -1.17 3.69
CA ASP A 109 3.36 -1.41 4.51
C ASP A 109 4.66 -1.24 3.69
N GLY A 110 4.68 -1.77 2.47
CA GLY A 110 5.82 -1.61 1.55
C GLY A 110 5.97 -0.19 1.01
N TYR A 111 4.86 0.54 0.87
CA TYR A 111 4.85 1.88 0.27
C TYR A 111 5.11 3.01 1.27
N ALA A 112 4.92 2.79 2.58
CA ALA A 112 4.94 3.81 3.63
C ALA A 112 6.21 4.70 3.62
N ARG A 113 7.38 4.14 3.30
CA ARG A 113 8.65 4.89 3.31
C ARG A 113 8.77 5.95 2.23
N ARG A 114 8.09 5.77 1.08
CA ARG A 114 8.16 6.66 -0.09
C ARG A 114 6.83 7.33 -0.41
N PHE A 115 5.83 7.09 0.42
CA PHE A 115 4.46 7.57 0.23
C PHE A 115 4.41 9.09 0.09
N ASP A 116 4.96 9.81 1.06
CA ASP A 116 4.97 11.27 1.06
C ASP A 116 5.73 11.87 -0.13
N ASP A 117 6.92 11.34 -0.45
CA ASP A 117 7.69 11.79 -1.61
C ASP A 117 6.93 11.57 -2.92
N SER A 118 6.21 10.46 -3.03
CA SER A 118 5.44 10.14 -4.23
C SER A 118 4.19 11.02 -4.35
N LEU A 119 3.43 11.20 -3.29
CA LEU A 119 2.20 12.00 -3.32
C LEU A 119 2.51 13.49 -3.34
N VAL A 120 3.28 13.99 -2.38
CA VAL A 120 3.47 15.43 -2.19
C VAL A 120 4.38 16.01 -3.26
N ARG A 121 5.53 15.37 -3.56
CA ARG A 121 6.51 15.95 -4.48
C ARG A 121 6.24 15.63 -5.94
N LYS A 122 5.76 14.40 -6.26
CA LYS A 122 5.55 13.99 -7.66
C LYS A 122 4.16 14.29 -8.17
N LEU A 123 3.13 14.11 -7.32
CA LEU A 123 1.72 14.27 -7.70
C LEU A 123 1.11 15.60 -7.22
N GLU A 124 1.86 16.43 -6.49
CA GLU A 124 1.37 17.70 -5.92
C GLU A 124 0.05 17.53 -5.16
N TYR A 125 -0.03 16.47 -4.35
CA TYR A 125 -1.25 16.06 -3.65
C TYR A 125 -1.75 17.14 -2.69
N LYS A 126 -2.90 17.73 -3.00
CA LYS A 126 -3.51 18.84 -2.26
C LYS A 126 -4.83 18.48 -1.60
N THR A 127 -5.26 17.22 -1.71
CA THR A 127 -6.56 16.77 -1.20
C THR A 127 -6.76 17.11 0.29
N PRO A 128 -5.79 16.90 1.21
CA PRO A 128 -5.97 17.26 2.62
C PRO A 128 -6.26 18.74 2.84
N PHE A 129 -5.52 19.62 2.17
CA PHE A 129 -5.73 21.07 2.24
C PHE A 129 -7.11 21.45 1.69
N LEU A 130 -7.50 20.95 0.52
CA LEU A 130 -8.80 21.25 -0.09
C LEU A 130 -9.96 20.74 0.77
N MET A 131 -9.82 19.57 1.40
CA MET A 131 -10.83 19.03 2.33
C MET A 131 -11.01 19.95 3.53
N LYS A 132 -9.93 20.43 4.15
CA LYS A 132 -10.00 21.41 5.24
C LYS A 132 -10.75 22.69 4.82
N GLU A 133 -10.41 23.26 3.66
CA GLU A 133 -11.07 24.45 3.13
C GLU A 133 -12.59 24.23 2.95
N ILE A 134 -12.99 23.06 2.43
CA ILE A 134 -14.40 22.69 2.28
C ILE A 134 -15.06 22.56 3.66
N ILE A 135 -14.47 21.82 4.60
CA ILE A 135 -15.01 21.60 5.94
C ILE A 135 -15.24 22.93 6.66
N VAL A 136 -14.25 23.81 6.66
CA VAL A 136 -14.36 25.16 7.28
C VAL A 136 -15.40 26.02 6.54
N GLY A 137 -15.48 25.91 5.23
CA GLY A 137 -16.46 26.65 4.41
C GLY A 137 -17.91 26.21 4.63
N LEU A 138 -18.17 24.96 5.05
CA LEU A 138 -19.53 24.45 5.32
C LEU A 138 -20.13 25.03 6.60
N ASP A 139 -19.32 25.29 7.62
CA ASP A 139 -19.75 25.92 8.88
C ASP A 139 -18.71 26.93 9.37
N PRO A 140 -18.67 28.15 8.80
CA PRO A 140 -17.67 29.15 9.16
C PRO A 140 -17.78 29.65 10.61
N ALA A 141 -18.91 29.42 11.29
CA ALA A 141 -19.12 29.79 12.67
C ALA A 141 -18.50 28.77 13.64
N ARG A 142 -18.24 27.59 13.17
CA ARG A 142 -17.66 26.51 13.97
C ARG A 142 -16.13 26.62 13.98
N SER A 143 -15.56 26.96 15.11
CA SER A 143 -14.11 27.10 15.24
C SER A 143 -13.37 25.76 15.30
N LYS A 144 -13.96 24.75 15.96
CA LYS A 144 -13.38 23.41 16.12
C LYS A 144 -14.43 22.32 16.26
N PHE A 145 -14.05 21.12 15.86
CA PHE A 145 -14.74 19.86 16.13
C PHE A 145 -14.26 19.28 17.45
N GLU A 146 -15.16 18.75 18.29
CA GLU A 146 -14.79 18.16 19.58
C GLU A 146 -14.03 16.87 19.40
N LYS A 147 -14.54 15.96 18.52
CA LYS A 147 -13.89 14.70 18.18
C LYS A 147 -13.93 14.46 16.67
N ALA A 148 -12.78 14.46 16.04
CA ALA A 148 -12.60 14.15 14.64
C ALA A 148 -11.95 12.78 14.44
N ILE A 149 -12.31 12.08 13.36
CA ILE A 149 -11.69 10.83 12.98
C ILE A 149 -11.26 10.87 11.51
N ASP A 150 -10.02 10.43 11.28
CA ASP A 150 -9.39 10.31 9.97
C ASP A 150 -9.28 8.81 9.60
N LEU A 151 -10.14 8.40 8.68
CA LEU A 151 -10.30 7.01 8.26
C LEU A 151 -9.36 6.70 7.09
N GLY A 152 -8.39 5.82 7.31
CA GLY A 152 -7.27 5.58 6.42
C GLY A 152 -6.27 6.72 6.46
N CYS A 153 -5.82 7.07 7.65
CA CYS A 153 -5.00 8.25 7.90
C CYS A 153 -3.62 8.22 7.22
N GLY A 154 -3.19 7.04 6.72
CA GLY A 154 -1.92 6.84 6.04
C GLY A 154 -0.75 7.34 6.88
N THR A 155 0.13 8.13 6.25
CA THR A 155 1.26 8.77 6.93
C THR A 155 0.88 10.03 7.72
N GLY A 156 -0.41 10.37 7.79
CA GLY A 156 -0.91 11.51 8.56
C GLY A 156 -0.93 12.84 7.82
N LEU A 157 -0.98 12.85 6.50
CA LEU A 157 -1.07 14.10 5.72
C LEU A 157 -2.36 14.87 6.00
N CYS A 158 -3.51 14.17 6.11
CA CYS A 158 -4.77 14.79 6.51
C CYS A 158 -4.73 15.31 7.96
N GLY A 159 -4.11 14.55 8.85
CA GLY A 159 -3.99 14.95 10.26
C GLY A 159 -3.31 16.30 10.48
N ILE A 160 -2.32 16.65 9.64
CA ILE A 160 -1.66 17.97 9.69
C ILE A 160 -2.70 19.08 9.49
N GLU A 161 -3.57 18.92 8.50
CA GLU A 161 -4.59 19.92 8.17
C GLU A 161 -5.76 19.94 9.16
N LEU A 162 -6.12 18.77 9.71
CA LEU A 162 -7.24 18.62 10.62
C LEU A 162 -6.91 19.07 12.06
N ARG A 163 -5.64 19.07 12.45
CA ARG A 163 -5.22 19.39 13.84
C ARG A 163 -5.71 20.75 14.32
N ASP A 164 -5.68 21.75 13.46
CA ASP A 164 -6.09 23.11 13.83
C ASP A 164 -7.59 23.24 14.08
N ILE A 165 -8.40 22.38 13.42
CA ILE A 165 -9.87 22.41 13.48
C ILE A 165 -10.45 21.30 14.37
N SER A 166 -9.62 20.57 15.12
CA SER A 166 -10.05 19.46 16.00
C SER A 166 -9.49 19.63 17.40
N ASN A 167 -10.29 19.33 18.44
CA ASN A 167 -9.84 19.26 19.82
C ASN A 167 -9.22 17.89 20.11
N ASP A 168 -9.87 16.81 19.67
CA ASP A 168 -9.44 15.42 19.77
C ASP A 168 -9.45 14.81 18.37
N LEU A 169 -8.30 14.29 17.92
CA LEU A 169 -8.13 13.75 16.57
C LEU A 169 -7.64 12.30 16.64
N THR A 170 -8.48 11.39 16.13
CA THR A 170 -8.15 9.97 16.01
C THR A 170 -7.81 9.63 14.55
N GLY A 171 -6.73 8.88 14.33
CA GLY A 171 -6.39 8.30 13.02
C GLY A 171 -6.50 6.77 13.05
N ILE A 172 -7.07 6.19 12.02
CA ILE A 172 -7.12 4.73 11.80
C ILE A 172 -6.46 4.42 10.46
N ASP A 173 -5.59 3.41 10.45
CA ASP A 173 -5.05 2.85 9.19
C ASP A 173 -4.80 1.34 9.34
N LEU A 174 -4.95 0.60 8.26
CA LEU A 174 -4.71 -0.84 8.21
C LEU A 174 -3.22 -1.17 8.33
N SER A 175 -2.35 -0.33 7.74
CA SER A 175 -0.91 -0.51 7.71
C SER A 175 -0.25 0.02 9.00
N LYS A 176 0.43 -0.88 9.71
CA LYS A 176 1.24 -0.49 10.89
C LYS A 176 2.41 0.43 10.53
N ASN A 177 2.95 0.31 9.31
CA ASN A 177 4.05 1.16 8.86
C ASN A 177 3.57 2.57 8.51
N MET A 178 2.33 2.71 8.00
CA MET A 178 1.67 4.01 7.84
C MET A 178 1.41 4.67 9.20
N ILE A 179 0.84 3.93 10.15
CA ILE A 179 0.62 4.43 11.53
C ILE A 179 1.93 4.87 12.19
N ALA A 180 3.01 4.11 12.03
CA ALA A 180 4.31 4.52 12.56
C ALA A 180 4.78 5.88 11.98
N LYS A 181 4.52 6.12 10.68
CA LYS A 181 4.80 7.41 10.04
C LYS A 181 3.87 8.53 10.53
N ALA A 182 2.59 8.25 10.69
CA ALA A 182 1.63 9.21 11.26
C ALA A 182 2.04 9.63 12.68
N GLN A 183 2.54 8.68 13.48
CA GLN A 183 2.99 8.94 14.84
C GLN A 183 4.21 9.90 14.90
N GLU A 184 5.12 9.81 13.92
CA GLU A 184 6.27 10.73 13.82
C GLU A 184 5.82 12.21 13.70
N ARG A 185 4.60 12.47 13.18
CA ARG A 185 4.06 13.83 12.99
C ARG A 185 3.51 14.48 14.27
N GLN A 186 3.15 13.67 15.26
CA GLN A 186 2.62 14.13 16.56
C GLN A 186 1.37 15.04 16.44
N VAL A 187 0.52 14.78 15.45
CA VAL A 187 -0.71 15.57 15.21
C VAL A 187 -1.98 14.86 15.67
N TYR A 188 -1.94 13.54 15.89
CA TYR A 188 -3.07 12.76 16.41
C TYR A 188 -2.98 12.59 17.93
N ASP A 189 -4.14 12.63 18.60
CA ASP A 189 -4.28 12.26 20.00
C ASP A 189 -4.33 10.73 20.14
N HIS A 190 -4.95 10.05 19.15
CA HIS A 190 -5.09 8.60 19.11
C HIS A 190 -4.75 8.06 17.72
N LEU A 191 -3.97 6.97 17.66
CA LEU A 191 -3.66 6.25 16.44
C LEU A 191 -3.98 4.76 16.65
N ILE A 192 -4.77 4.19 15.74
CA ILE A 192 -5.25 2.81 15.83
C ILE A 192 -4.87 2.07 14.54
N THR A 193 -4.14 0.95 14.69
CA THR A 193 -3.86 0.07 13.57
C THR A 193 -4.96 -0.96 13.45
N GLY A 194 -5.59 -1.07 12.29
CA GLY A 194 -6.59 -2.10 11.99
C GLY A 194 -7.58 -1.68 10.92
N ASP A 195 -8.49 -2.60 10.64
CA ASP A 195 -9.56 -2.39 9.67
C ASP A 195 -10.60 -1.41 10.20
N ILE A 196 -10.94 -0.43 9.38
CA ILE A 196 -11.88 0.64 9.73
C ILE A 196 -13.26 0.07 10.06
N VAL A 197 -13.75 -0.90 9.28
CA VAL A 197 -15.08 -1.51 9.49
C VAL A 197 -15.11 -2.28 10.80
N ASP A 198 -14.08 -3.09 11.07
CA ASP A 198 -13.97 -3.86 12.31
C ASP A 198 -13.92 -2.93 13.53
N ILE A 199 -13.09 -1.88 13.48
CA ILE A 199 -12.94 -0.92 14.59
C ILE A 199 -14.23 -0.16 14.84
N LEU A 200 -14.86 0.40 13.79
CA LEU A 200 -16.08 1.17 13.93
C LEU A 200 -17.29 0.33 14.36
N SER A 201 -17.34 -0.94 13.93
CA SER A 201 -18.46 -1.84 14.29
C SER A 201 -18.57 -2.12 15.79
N VAL A 202 -17.46 -2.06 16.52
CA VAL A 202 -17.41 -2.31 17.97
C VAL A 202 -17.22 -1.02 18.78
N SER A 203 -16.97 0.10 18.14
CA SER A 203 -16.74 1.40 18.80
C SER A 203 -18.05 1.98 19.34
N THR A 204 -18.01 2.48 20.57
CA THR A 204 -19.08 3.28 21.17
C THR A 204 -18.79 4.76 21.14
N GLU A 205 -17.60 5.15 20.66
CA GLU A 205 -17.19 6.54 20.53
C GLU A 205 -18.05 7.28 19.50
N LYS A 206 -18.28 8.57 19.74
CA LYS A 206 -19.03 9.43 18.85
C LYS A 206 -18.09 10.53 18.34
N TYR A 207 -18.06 10.69 17.06
CA TYR A 207 -17.30 11.71 16.36
C TYR A 207 -18.26 12.70 15.71
N ASP A 208 -17.89 13.96 15.70
CA ASP A 208 -18.65 15.03 15.07
C ASP A 208 -18.04 15.49 13.73
N LEU A 209 -16.86 14.90 13.38
CA LEU A 209 -16.27 14.97 12.05
C LEU A 209 -15.67 13.61 11.66
N PHE A 210 -16.07 13.13 10.48
CA PHE A 210 -15.47 11.96 9.82
C PHE A 210 -14.81 12.44 8.54
N VAL A 211 -13.54 12.11 8.38
CA VAL A 211 -12.76 12.40 7.18
C VAL A 211 -12.20 11.10 6.61
N SER A 212 -12.22 10.96 5.29
CA SER A 212 -11.58 9.86 4.59
C SER A 212 -11.08 10.35 3.24
N SER A 213 -9.79 10.18 2.99
CA SER A 213 -9.13 10.60 1.75
C SER A 213 -8.56 9.39 1.04
N ASP A 214 -9.06 9.14 -0.20
CA ASP A 214 -8.55 8.09 -1.11
C ASP A 214 -8.57 6.67 -0.54
N VAL A 215 -9.53 6.33 0.31
CA VAL A 215 -9.63 5.04 1.02
C VAL A 215 -10.77 4.17 0.49
N PHE A 216 -11.91 4.75 0.15
CA PHE A 216 -13.13 4.00 -0.18
C PHE A 216 -13.00 3.07 -1.38
N MET A 217 -12.04 3.31 -2.28
CA MET A 217 -11.75 2.41 -3.39
C MET A 217 -11.28 1.00 -2.95
N TYR A 218 -10.87 0.86 -1.69
CA TYR A 218 -10.41 -0.42 -1.12
C TYR A 218 -11.49 -1.18 -0.34
N PHE A 219 -12.68 -0.60 -0.15
CA PHE A 219 -13.75 -1.22 0.64
C PHE A 219 -14.69 -2.13 -0.17
N GLY A 220 -14.76 -1.99 -1.47
CA GLY A 220 -15.75 -2.70 -2.29
C GLY A 220 -17.16 -2.12 -2.15
N GLU A 221 -18.15 -2.98 -1.88
CA GLU A 221 -19.52 -2.54 -1.59
C GLU A 221 -19.58 -1.95 -0.17
N LEU A 222 -20.06 -0.69 -0.07
CA LEU A 222 -20.26 0.05 1.18
C LEU A 222 -21.67 -0.18 1.71
#